data_91bcc062d498dde04955842fd566f2a5
#
_entry.id   91bcc062d498dde04955842fd566f2a5
#
_cell.length_a   1.000
_cell.length_b   1.000
_cell.length_c   1.000
_cell.angle_alpha   90.00
_cell.angle_beta   90.00
_cell.angle_gamma   90.00
#
_symmetry.space_group_name_H-M   'P 1'
#
loop_
_entity.id
_entity.type
_entity.pdbx_description
1 polymer ?
#
loop_
_entity_poly.entity_id
_entity_poly.type
_entity_poly.pdbx_seq_one_letter_code
_entity_poly.pdbx_strand_id
1 'polypeptide(L)'
;GFAKKQAYFVTDFGSIHTHFRFEGKEHRVPAGIAHYLEHKMFDLPDGRDVSAEFAALGASSNAFTSYDMTAYYFSCTDHFEQCLRLLLEFVSTPYFTEESVEKERGIIDQEIGMNLDAADSVVFENLARAMYARHPIREPILGTSQTIREITPENLTLCHRAFYTPGNMMLCVMGDVDPEAVEKIARELLGDAPREVGEKLRDWDEPPEIPLAE
;
A
#
# COMPACT_ATOMS: atom_id res chain seq x y z
N GLY A 1 -24.08 19.37 11.22
CA GLY A 1 -22.88 18.86 10.55
C GLY A 1 -22.76 17.36 10.73
N PHE A 2 -21.98 16.72 9.91
CA PHE A 2 -21.69 15.29 10.07
C PHE A 2 -20.70 15.12 11.23
N ALA A 3 -20.99 14.22 12.17
CA ALA A 3 -20.08 13.95 13.30
C ALA A 3 -18.88 13.07 12.87
N LYS A 4 -19.04 12.31 11.77
CA LYS A 4 -18.01 11.40 11.26
C LYS A 4 -16.85 12.17 10.60
N LYS A 5 -15.63 11.81 10.99
CA LYS A 5 -14.37 12.31 10.43
C LYS A 5 -13.60 11.14 9.83
N GLN A 6 -12.84 11.40 8.77
CA GLN A 6 -12.03 10.41 8.10
C GLN A 6 -10.69 11.02 7.69
N ALA A 7 -9.64 10.21 7.71
CA ALA A 7 -8.37 10.54 7.10
C ALA A 7 -7.87 9.37 6.27
N TYR A 8 -7.33 9.67 5.09
CA TYR A 8 -6.64 8.75 4.19
C TYR A 8 -5.20 9.21 4.04
N PHE A 9 -4.27 8.31 4.22
CA PHE A 9 -2.85 8.54 3.91
C PHE A 9 -2.47 7.59 2.77
N VAL A 10 -2.23 8.16 1.59
CA VAL A 10 -2.17 7.45 0.31
C VAL A 10 -0.77 7.60 -0.26
N THR A 11 -0.13 6.50 -0.62
CA THR A 11 1.10 6.52 -1.41
C THR A 11 0.78 6.29 -2.90
N ASP A 12 1.44 7.04 -3.79
CA ASP A 12 1.44 6.79 -5.23
C ASP A 12 2.39 5.60 -5.53
N PHE A 13 2.02 4.43 -5.00
CA PHE A 13 2.67 3.15 -5.20
C PHE A 13 1.64 2.02 -5.13
N GLY A 14 1.46 1.29 -6.21
CA GLY A 14 0.51 0.19 -6.32
C GLY A 14 1.10 -0.98 -7.09
N SER A 15 0.28 -1.98 -7.38
CA SER A 15 0.72 -3.29 -7.89
C SER A 15 1.46 -3.24 -9.23
N ILE A 16 1.22 -2.20 -10.07
CA ILE A 16 1.90 -2.05 -11.36
C ILE A 16 3.31 -1.46 -11.26
N HIS A 17 3.71 -0.95 -10.10
CA HIS A 17 4.99 -0.26 -9.91
C HIS A 17 6.11 -1.22 -9.49
N THR A 18 6.33 -2.28 -10.27
CA THR A 18 7.34 -3.30 -10.01
C THR A 18 8.71 -2.99 -10.60
N HIS A 19 8.83 -1.91 -11.39
CA HIS A 19 10.07 -1.48 -12.03
C HIS A 19 10.26 0.03 -11.79
N PHE A 20 11.36 0.41 -11.14
CA PHE A 20 11.65 1.80 -10.77
C PHE A 20 13.14 2.06 -10.62
N ARG A 21 13.53 3.34 -10.63
CA ARG A 21 14.88 3.81 -10.29
C ARG A 21 14.86 4.52 -8.95
N PHE A 22 15.80 4.17 -8.07
CA PHE A 22 15.97 4.78 -6.76
C PHE A 22 17.45 4.75 -6.35
N GLU A 23 17.95 5.83 -5.72
CA GLU A 23 19.35 5.99 -5.34
C GLU A 23 20.33 5.68 -6.50
N GLY A 24 19.98 6.16 -7.71
CA GLY A 24 20.78 6.00 -8.92
C GLY A 24 20.83 4.58 -9.49
N LYS A 25 20.03 3.63 -8.97
CA LYS A 25 19.96 2.24 -9.42
C LYS A 25 18.58 1.89 -9.92
N GLU A 26 18.54 1.01 -10.89
CA GLU A 26 17.31 0.41 -11.40
C GLU A 26 16.97 -0.84 -10.59
N HIS A 27 15.71 -0.97 -10.19
CA HIS A 27 15.21 -2.06 -9.37
C HIS A 27 14.00 -2.71 -10.02
N ARG A 28 13.94 -4.03 -9.92
CA ARG A 28 12.74 -4.83 -10.21
C ARG A 28 12.38 -5.61 -8.97
N VAL A 29 11.10 -5.59 -8.63
CA VAL A 29 10.55 -6.24 -7.45
C VAL A 29 9.44 -7.21 -7.85
N PRO A 30 9.16 -8.25 -7.04
CA PRO A 30 8.13 -9.23 -7.35
C PRO A 30 6.74 -8.62 -7.44
N ALA A 31 5.88 -9.16 -8.31
CA ALA A 31 4.47 -8.83 -8.33
C ALA A 31 3.80 -9.20 -6.99
N GLY A 32 2.85 -8.37 -6.54
CA GLY A 32 2.22 -8.52 -5.23
C GLY A 32 2.91 -7.74 -4.10
N ILE A 33 4.11 -7.17 -4.33
CA ILE A 33 4.87 -6.50 -3.27
C ILE A 33 4.15 -5.29 -2.65
N ALA A 34 3.37 -4.54 -3.43
CA ALA A 34 2.63 -3.38 -2.91
C ALA A 34 1.56 -3.83 -1.90
N HIS A 35 0.80 -4.87 -2.22
CA HIS A 35 -0.19 -5.48 -1.32
C HIS A 35 0.47 -6.14 -0.10
N TYR A 36 1.56 -6.84 -0.31
CA TYR A 36 2.34 -7.43 0.78
C TYR A 36 2.85 -6.35 1.75
N LEU A 37 3.35 -5.23 1.22
CA LEU A 37 3.79 -4.10 2.02
C LEU A 37 2.63 -3.48 2.80
N GLU A 38 1.44 -3.38 2.20
CA GLU A 38 0.22 -2.92 2.89
C GLU A 38 -0.02 -3.71 4.17
N HIS A 39 -0.05 -5.05 4.10
CA HIS A 39 -0.21 -5.92 5.26
C HIS A 39 0.89 -5.69 6.30
N LYS A 40 2.13 -5.64 5.84
CA LYS A 40 3.30 -5.51 6.72
C LYS A 40 3.41 -4.18 7.46
N MET A 41 2.76 -3.13 6.99
CA MET A 41 2.75 -1.85 7.70
C MET A 41 1.99 -1.89 9.04
N PHE A 42 1.09 -2.86 9.24
CA PHE A 42 0.39 -3.05 10.52
C PHE A 42 1.25 -3.72 11.60
N ASP A 43 2.41 -4.27 11.24
CA ASP A 43 3.36 -4.82 12.19
C ASP A 43 4.31 -3.73 12.69
N LEU A 44 4.31 -3.48 14.00
CA LEU A 44 5.21 -2.51 14.64
C LEU A 44 6.32 -3.19 15.45
N PRO A 45 7.50 -2.53 15.62
CA PRO A 45 8.64 -3.11 16.32
C PRO A 45 8.36 -3.48 17.78
N ASP A 46 7.42 -2.82 18.42
CA ASP A 46 7.01 -3.05 19.81
C ASP A 46 5.88 -4.07 19.96
N GLY A 47 5.40 -4.62 18.84
CA GLY A 47 4.35 -5.63 18.81
C GLY A 47 2.95 -5.10 19.16
N ARG A 48 2.72 -3.78 19.14
CA ARG A 48 1.39 -3.20 19.32
C ARG A 48 0.46 -3.64 18.20
N ASP A 49 -0.80 -3.86 18.55
CA ASP A 49 -1.87 -4.07 17.59
C ASP A 49 -2.51 -2.73 17.19
N VAL A 50 -2.14 -2.23 16.03
CA VAL A 50 -2.62 -0.97 15.46
C VAL A 50 -4.16 -0.93 15.37
N SER A 51 -4.78 -2.03 14.95
CA SER A 51 -6.24 -2.12 14.82
C SER A 51 -6.94 -2.05 16.19
N ALA A 52 -6.38 -2.70 17.21
CA ALA A 52 -6.89 -2.61 18.57
C ALA A 52 -6.73 -1.19 19.16
N GLU A 53 -5.65 -0.48 18.84
CA GLU A 53 -5.46 0.92 19.25
C GLU A 53 -6.52 1.85 18.62
N PHE A 54 -6.80 1.72 17.32
CA PHE A 54 -7.90 2.46 16.70
C PHE A 54 -9.25 2.11 17.33
N ALA A 55 -9.52 0.84 17.59
CA ALA A 55 -10.75 0.41 18.26
C ALA A 55 -10.89 1.00 19.68
N ALA A 56 -9.79 1.08 20.43
CA ALA A 56 -9.79 1.72 21.76
C ALA A 56 -10.10 3.21 21.72
N LEU A 57 -9.82 3.90 20.61
CA LEU A 57 -10.20 5.30 20.35
C LEU A 57 -11.61 5.42 19.75
N GLY A 58 -12.37 4.32 19.64
CA GLY A 58 -13.70 4.34 19.02
C GLY A 58 -13.67 4.54 17.50
N ALA A 59 -12.53 4.27 16.88
CA ALA A 59 -12.32 4.39 15.44
C ALA A 59 -12.28 3.04 14.75
N SER A 60 -12.54 3.02 13.45
CA SER A 60 -12.27 1.88 12.57
C SER A 60 -11.16 2.25 11.58
N SER A 61 -10.21 1.36 11.38
CA SER A 61 -9.13 1.50 10.41
C SER A 61 -9.17 0.40 9.38
N ASN A 62 -8.62 0.70 8.20
CA ASN A 62 -8.44 -0.28 7.14
C ASN A 62 -7.37 0.22 6.15
N ALA A 63 -7.00 -0.64 5.19
CA ALA A 63 -6.14 -0.29 4.08
C ALA A 63 -6.61 -0.98 2.80
N PHE A 64 -6.12 -0.56 1.67
CA PHE A 64 -6.29 -1.26 0.41
C PHE A 64 -5.16 -0.91 -0.57
N THR A 65 -4.82 -1.86 -1.41
CA THR A 65 -3.91 -1.69 -2.54
C THR A 65 -4.68 -1.75 -3.86
N SER A 66 -4.42 -0.78 -4.73
CA SER A 66 -4.91 -0.74 -6.10
C SER A 66 -3.75 -0.94 -7.09
N TYR A 67 -4.02 -0.75 -8.38
CA TYR A 67 -3.00 -0.85 -9.41
C TYR A 67 -1.94 0.24 -9.31
N ASP A 68 -2.33 1.47 -8.94
CA ASP A 68 -1.49 2.67 -8.94
C ASP A 68 -1.23 3.26 -7.55
N MET A 69 -1.96 2.85 -6.52
CA MET A 69 -1.86 3.40 -5.17
C MET A 69 -2.07 2.36 -4.08
N THR A 70 -1.59 2.69 -2.88
CA THR A 70 -1.95 2.03 -1.63
C THR A 70 -2.43 3.08 -0.64
N ALA A 71 -3.55 2.82 0.03
CA ALA A 71 -4.19 3.75 0.95
C ALA A 71 -4.39 3.11 2.32
N TYR A 72 -4.07 3.88 3.36
CA TYR A 72 -4.35 3.56 4.76
C TYR A 72 -5.32 4.60 5.29
N TYR A 73 -6.35 4.20 6.01
CA TYR A 73 -7.37 5.15 6.45
C TYR A 73 -8.03 4.75 7.76
N PHE A 74 -8.61 5.74 8.40
CA PHE A 74 -9.51 5.51 9.52
C PHE A 74 -10.77 6.37 9.41
N SER A 75 -11.80 5.98 10.16
CA SER A 75 -12.97 6.80 10.44
C SER A 75 -13.29 6.82 11.94
N CYS A 76 -13.65 7.98 12.45
CA CYS A 76 -13.99 8.18 13.86
C CYS A 76 -15.08 9.25 14.02
N THR A 77 -15.65 9.37 15.22
CA THR A 77 -16.46 10.52 15.64
C THR A 77 -15.69 11.40 16.61
N ASP A 78 -14.90 10.78 17.46
CA ASP A 78 -14.08 11.43 18.49
C ASP A 78 -12.60 11.08 18.34
N HIS A 79 -11.73 11.70 19.11
CA HIS A 79 -10.29 11.41 19.18
C HIS A 79 -9.56 11.50 17.82
N PHE A 80 -10.02 12.38 16.92
CA PHE A 80 -9.48 12.49 15.56
C PHE A 80 -7.97 12.72 15.53
N GLU A 81 -7.44 13.63 16.36
CA GLU A 81 -5.99 13.93 16.36
C GLU A 81 -5.15 12.73 16.82
N GLN A 82 -5.63 11.95 17.82
CA GLN A 82 -4.95 10.73 18.25
C GLN A 82 -4.95 9.68 17.13
N CYS A 83 -6.09 9.51 16.46
CA CYS A 83 -6.20 8.61 15.31
C CYS A 83 -5.30 9.06 14.15
N LEU A 84 -5.22 10.37 13.89
CA LEU A 84 -4.33 10.92 12.85
C LEU A 84 -2.85 10.65 13.17
N ARG A 85 -2.44 10.88 14.42
CA ARG A 85 -1.08 10.58 14.87
C ARG A 85 -0.75 9.10 14.69
N LEU A 86 -1.65 8.23 15.13
CA LEU A 86 -1.48 6.77 14.96
C LEU A 86 -1.37 6.37 13.49
N LEU A 87 -2.23 6.92 12.60
CA LEU A 87 -2.16 6.67 11.16
C LEU A 87 -0.80 7.05 10.57
N LEU A 88 -0.33 8.26 10.84
CA LEU A 88 0.94 8.76 10.31
C LEU A 88 2.14 8.03 10.90
N GLU A 89 2.08 7.64 12.17
CA GLU A 89 3.13 6.89 12.85
C GLU A 89 3.32 5.50 12.24
N PHE A 90 2.25 4.67 12.19
CA PHE A 90 2.42 3.30 11.75
C PHE A 90 2.76 3.18 10.26
N VAL A 91 2.21 4.04 9.41
CA VAL A 91 2.53 4.04 7.96
C VAL A 91 3.97 4.53 7.70
N SER A 92 4.55 5.30 8.61
CA SER A 92 5.92 5.82 8.49
C SER A 92 6.97 4.98 9.22
N THR A 93 6.58 3.91 9.92
CA THR A 93 7.47 3.09 10.75
C THR A 93 7.62 1.68 10.16
N PRO A 94 8.56 1.47 9.22
CA PRO A 94 8.76 0.15 8.64
C PRO A 94 9.37 -0.84 9.64
N TYR A 95 8.81 -2.03 9.74
CA TYR A 95 9.33 -3.12 10.54
C TYR A 95 9.15 -4.45 9.83
N PHE A 96 10.22 -4.94 9.20
CA PHE A 96 10.21 -6.16 8.41
C PHE A 96 11.31 -7.09 8.89
N THR A 97 10.94 -8.21 9.51
CA THR A 97 11.84 -9.30 9.89
C THR A 97 11.57 -10.52 9.03
N GLU A 98 12.56 -11.38 8.85
CA GLU A 98 12.40 -12.65 8.13
C GLU A 98 11.21 -13.45 8.68
N GLU A 99 11.10 -13.57 10.01
CA GLU A 99 10.03 -14.31 10.67
C GLU A 99 8.65 -13.71 10.38
N SER A 100 8.52 -12.39 10.49
CA SER A 100 7.23 -11.70 10.27
C SER A 100 6.82 -11.72 8.80
N VAL A 101 7.78 -11.63 7.88
CA VAL A 101 7.53 -11.76 6.44
C VAL A 101 7.10 -13.18 6.10
N GLU A 102 7.77 -14.22 6.62
CA GLU A 102 7.37 -15.60 6.36
C GLU A 102 5.97 -15.94 6.90
N LYS A 103 5.65 -15.43 8.09
CA LYS A 103 4.30 -15.59 8.68
C LYS A 103 3.22 -14.98 7.78
N GLU A 104 3.45 -13.76 7.31
CA GLU A 104 2.49 -13.04 6.47
C GLU A 104 2.30 -13.69 5.11
N ARG A 105 3.36 -14.32 4.58
CA ARG A 105 3.29 -15.06 3.31
C ARG A 105 2.21 -16.14 3.32
N GLY A 106 2.06 -16.86 4.43
CA GLY A 106 1.00 -17.85 4.58
C GLY A 106 -0.41 -17.27 4.59
N ILE A 107 -0.58 -16.07 5.15
CA ILE A 107 -1.87 -15.35 5.19
C ILE A 107 -2.23 -14.88 3.78
N ILE A 108 -1.30 -14.23 3.10
CA ILE A 108 -1.52 -13.72 1.73
C ILE A 108 -1.73 -14.88 0.73
N ASP A 109 -1.04 -16.02 0.90
CA ASP A 109 -1.26 -17.20 0.05
C ASP A 109 -2.69 -17.76 0.19
N GLN A 110 -3.26 -17.73 1.38
CA GLN A 110 -4.67 -18.08 1.61
C GLN A 110 -5.61 -17.05 0.95
N GLU A 111 -5.30 -15.76 1.03
CA GLU A 111 -6.10 -14.72 0.38
C GLU A 111 -6.06 -14.84 -1.14
N ILE A 112 -4.91 -15.16 -1.74
CA ILE A 112 -4.79 -15.48 -3.17
C ILE A 112 -5.72 -16.65 -3.51
N GLY A 113 -5.74 -17.71 -2.70
CA GLY A 113 -6.65 -18.84 -2.87
C GLY A 113 -8.13 -18.41 -2.88
N MET A 114 -8.54 -17.58 -1.90
CA MET A 114 -9.91 -17.06 -1.84
C MET A 114 -10.24 -16.18 -3.05
N ASN A 115 -9.29 -15.39 -3.54
CA ASN A 115 -9.49 -14.55 -4.73
C ASN A 115 -9.68 -15.39 -6.00
N LEU A 116 -8.97 -16.51 -6.11
CA LEU A 116 -9.13 -17.46 -7.22
C LEU A 116 -10.47 -18.21 -7.18
N ASP A 117 -11.09 -18.35 -6.02
CA ASP A 117 -12.43 -18.93 -5.86
C ASP A 117 -13.56 -17.91 -6.13
N ALA A 118 -13.23 -16.60 -6.20
CA ALA A 118 -14.19 -15.54 -6.46
C ALA A 118 -14.36 -15.30 -7.97
N ALA A 119 -15.53 -15.69 -8.52
CA ALA A 119 -15.79 -15.61 -9.96
C ALA A 119 -15.56 -14.21 -10.55
N ASP A 120 -16.00 -13.16 -9.85
CA ASP A 120 -15.84 -11.77 -10.31
C ASP A 120 -14.37 -11.35 -10.40
N SER A 121 -13.53 -11.76 -9.45
CA SER A 121 -12.09 -11.53 -9.47
C SER A 121 -11.42 -12.22 -10.65
N VAL A 122 -11.75 -13.50 -10.86
CA VAL A 122 -11.20 -14.31 -11.97
C VAL A 122 -11.61 -13.73 -13.33
N VAL A 123 -12.85 -13.29 -13.47
CA VAL A 123 -13.32 -12.65 -14.71
C VAL A 123 -12.55 -11.36 -14.99
N PHE A 124 -12.35 -10.53 -13.98
CA PHE A 124 -11.63 -9.27 -14.13
C PHE A 124 -10.15 -9.49 -14.49
N GLU A 125 -9.46 -10.40 -13.80
CA GLU A 125 -8.07 -10.75 -14.08
C GLU A 125 -7.89 -11.33 -15.49
N ASN A 126 -8.80 -12.22 -15.91
CA ASN A 126 -8.78 -12.80 -17.25
C ASN A 126 -9.06 -11.73 -18.32
N LEU A 127 -9.97 -10.78 -18.06
CA LEU A 127 -10.20 -9.65 -18.94
C LEU A 127 -8.95 -8.79 -19.10
N ALA A 128 -8.27 -8.45 -18.00
CA ALA A 128 -7.02 -7.69 -18.06
C ALA A 128 -5.94 -8.42 -18.87
N ARG A 129 -5.78 -9.73 -18.66
CA ARG A 129 -4.83 -10.56 -19.44
C ARG A 129 -5.19 -10.64 -20.93
N ALA A 130 -6.49 -10.66 -21.26
CA ALA A 130 -6.95 -10.69 -22.65
C ALA A 130 -6.79 -9.33 -23.35
N MET A 131 -6.95 -8.23 -22.61
CA MET A 131 -6.87 -6.87 -23.18
C MET A 131 -5.44 -6.36 -23.36
N TYR A 132 -4.53 -6.76 -22.49
CA TYR A 132 -3.16 -6.23 -22.46
C TYR A 132 -2.12 -7.32 -22.73
N ALA A 133 -1.15 -7.03 -23.61
CA ALA A 133 -0.09 -7.96 -23.94
C ALA A 133 1.11 -7.85 -22.97
N ARG A 134 1.43 -6.63 -22.52
CA ARG A 134 2.66 -6.33 -21.76
C ARG A 134 2.44 -5.48 -20.54
N HIS A 135 1.34 -4.72 -20.47
CA HIS A 135 1.06 -3.82 -19.35
C HIS A 135 0.94 -4.60 -18.03
N PRO A 136 1.57 -4.16 -16.94
CA PRO A 136 1.59 -4.90 -15.66
C PRO A 136 0.22 -5.04 -14.98
N ILE A 137 -0.83 -4.36 -15.46
CA ILE A 137 -2.21 -4.59 -15.03
C ILE A 137 -2.68 -6.05 -15.26
N ARG A 138 -1.97 -6.82 -16.09
CA ARG A 138 -2.21 -8.25 -16.31
C ARG A 138 -1.92 -9.10 -15.07
N GLU A 139 -1.05 -8.60 -14.21
CA GLU A 139 -0.68 -9.31 -12.99
C GLU A 139 -1.71 -9.01 -11.90
N PRO A 140 -2.12 -10.02 -11.11
CA PRO A 140 -3.01 -9.80 -9.96
C PRO A 140 -2.40 -8.81 -8.97
N ILE A 141 -3.24 -7.99 -8.33
CA ILE A 141 -2.79 -7.04 -7.31
C ILE A 141 -2.08 -7.77 -6.15
N LEU A 142 -2.60 -8.93 -5.77
CA LEU A 142 -2.03 -9.78 -4.72
C LEU A 142 -0.74 -10.49 -5.15
N GLY A 143 -0.42 -10.47 -6.44
CA GLY A 143 0.58 -11.36 -7.00
C GLY A 143 0.08 -12.81 -7.11
N THR A 144 1.00 -13.75 -7.15
CA THR A 144 0.73 -15.19 -7.19
C THR A 144 1.46 -15.89 -6.06
N SER A 145 1.05 -17.12 -5.71
CA SER A 145 1.77 -17.96 -4.74
C SER A 145 3.26 -18.14 -5.06
N GLN A 146 3.65 -17.99 -6.34
CA GLN A 146 5.04 -18.03 -6.74
C GLN A 146 5.74 -16.69 -6.50
N THR A 147 5.17 -15.58 -6.94
CA THR A 147 5.83 -14.26 -6.85
C THR A 147 5.97 -13.79 -5.40
N ILE A 148 5.00 -14.06 -4.53
CA ILE A 148 5.10 -13.67 -3.12
C ILE A 148 6.20 -14.41 -2.35
N ARG A 149 6.69 -15.57 -2.85
CA ARG A 149 7.85 -16.28 -2.26
C ARG A 149 9.17 -15.56 -2.47
N GLU A 150 9.24 -14.69 -3.48
CA GLU A 150 10.43 -13.91 -3.80
C GLU A 150 10.50 -12.60 -3.00
N ILE A 151 9.43 -12.27 -2.24
CA ILE A 151 9.36 -11.07 -1.41
C ILE A 151 10.19 -11.29 -0.15
N THR A 152 11.09 -10.34 0.12
CA THR A 152 12.02 -10.34 1.26
C THR A 152 11.93 -9.06 2.06
N PRO A 153 12.41 -9.02 3.31
CA PRO A 153 12.50 -7.79 4.10
C PRO A 153 13.25 -6.65 3.38
N GLU A 154 14.28 -6.99 2.58
CA GLU A 154 15.10 -6.00 1.88
C GLU A 154 14.31 -5.31 0.78
N ASN A 155 13.55 -6.06 -0.04
CA ASN A 155 12.77 -5.44 -1.11
C ASN A 155 11.51 -4.72 -0.58
N LEU A 156 10.92 -5.15 0.53
CA LEU A 156 9.90 -4.38 1.25
C LEU A 156 10.46 -3.05 1.79
N THR A 157 11.63 -3.10 2.43
CA THR A 157 12.34 -1.91 2.92
C THR A 157 12.68 -0.96 1.78
N LEU A 158 13.16 -1.49 0.65
CA LEU A 158 13.46 -0.71 -0.55
C LEU A 158 12.22 0.02 -1.07
N CYS A 159 11.09 -0.68 -1.23
CA CYS A 159 9.83 -0.08 -1.69
C CYS A 159 9.31 0.97 -0.71
N HIS A 160 9.36 0.69 0.60
CA HIS A 160 8.97 1.67 1.61
C HIS A 160 9.81 2.94 1.53
N ARG A 161 11.16 2.82 1.46
CA ARG A 161 12.05 3.98 1.33
C ARG A 161 11.81 4.78 0.05
N ALA A 162 11.53 4.12 -1.05
CA ALA A 162 11.33 4.74 -2.35
C ALA A 162 9.98 5.46 -2.48
N PHE A 163 8.91 4.96 -1.85
CA PHE A 163 7.56 5.40 -2.14
C PHE A 163 6.74 5.88 -0.92
N TYR A 164 7.11 5.49 0.30
CA TYR A 164 6.45 5.94 1.53
C TYR A 164 7.18 7.17 2.11
N THR A 165 7.23 8.20 1.31
CA THR A 165 7.88 9.47 1.63
C THR A 165 6.93 10.63 1.34
N PRO A 166 6.95 11.72 2.12
CA PRO A 166 6.01 12.84 1.98
C PRO A 166 5.89 13.39 0.54
N GLY A 167 6.98 13.35 -0.24
CA GLY A 167 6.98 13.80 -1.64
C GLY A 167 6.18 12.90 -2.59
N ASN A 168 5.81 11.67 -2.17
CA ASN A 168 5.05 10.70 -2.95
C ASN A 168 3.74 10.31 -2.28
N MET A 169 3.35 10.99 -1.19
CA MET A 169 2.16 10.64 -0.42
C MET A 169 1.21 11.82 -0.32
N MET A 170 -0.08 11.51 -0.18
CA MET A 170 -1.15 12.48 0.02
C MET A 170 -1.90 12.17 1.31
N LEU A 171 -2.07 13.17 2.16
CA LEU A 171 -2.97 13.15 3.30
C LEU A 171 -4.29 13.82 2.91
N CYS A 172 -5.38 13.06 2.88
CA CYS A 172 -6.72 13.56 2.59
C CYS A 172 -7.58 13.44 3.85
N VAL A 173 -8.14 14.55 4.30
CA VAL A 173 -8.94 14.63 5.54
C VAL A 173 -10.33 15.14 5.22
N MET A 174 -11.34 14.51 5.81
CA MET A 174 -12.76 14.86 5.61
C MET A 174 -13.47 14.93 6.96
N GLY A 175 -14.27 15.98 7.16
CA GLY A 175 -15.09 16.18 8.36
C GLY A 175 -14.90 17.56 8.98
N ASP A 176 -15.49 17.73 10.17
CA ASP A 176 -15.34 18.95 10.98
C ASP A 176 -14.04 18.84 11.79
N VAL A 177 -12.94 19.30 11.18
CA VAL A 177 -11.59 19.28 11.74
C VAL A 177 -10.92 20.63 11.53
N ASP A 178 -9.97 20.96 12.40
CA ASP A 178 -9.13 22.14 12.24
C ASP A 178 -7.97 21.86 11.27
N PRO A 179 -7.92 22.52 10.09
CA PRO A 179 -6.84 22.29 9.13
C PRO A 179 -5.44 22.64 9.67
N GLU A 180 -5.33 23.65 10.53
CA GLU A 180 -4.03 24.07 11.11
C GLU A 180 -3.50 23.00 12.08
N ALA A 181 -4.39 22.37 12.85
CA ALA A 181 -4.03 21.26 13.73
C ALA A 181 -3.58 20.03 12.91
N VAL A 182 -4.27 19.72 11.80
CA VAL A 182 -3.90 18.63 10.89
C VAL A 182 -2.51 18.88 10.29
N GLU A 183 -2.27 20.07 9.75
CA GLU A 183 -0.97 20.44 9.16
C GLU A 183 0.16 20.36 10.20
N LYS A 184 -0.08 20.85 11.40
CA LYS A 184 0.90 20.80 12.51
C LYS A 184 1.27 19.35 12.84
N ILE A 185 0.29 18.46 12.99
CA ILE A 185 0.52 17.04 13.29
C ILE A 185 1.31 16.37 12.16
N ALA A 186 0.92 16.65 10.91
CA ALA A 186 1.61 16.07 9.75
C ALA A 186 3.09 16.53 9.69
N ARG A 187 3.38 17.81 9.88
CA ARG A 187 4.76 18.34 9.91
C ARG A 187 5.58 17.78 11.07
N GLU A 188 4.98 17.64 12.24
CA GLU A 188 5.64 17.09 13.42
C GLU A 188 6.10 15.65 13.20
N LEU A 189 5.28 14.81 12.57
CA LEU A 189 5.54 13.37 12.40
C LEU A 189 6.29 13.02 11.13
N LEU A 190 6.01 13.71 10.02
CA LEU A 190 6.61 13.39 8.72
C LEU A 190 7.87 14.21 8.44
N GLY A 191 8.03 15.37 9.11
CA GLY A 191 9.11 16.33 8.87
C GLY A 191 8.95 17.06 7.54
N ASP A 192 9.80 18.08 7.34
CA ASP A 192 9.78 18.95 6.15
C ASP A 192 10.92 18.64 5.16
N ALA A 193 11.83 17.73 5.49
CA ALA A 193 12.97 17.44 4.65
C ALA A 193 12.55 16.70 3.37
N PRO A 194 12.88 17.22 2.18
CA PRO A 194 12.65 16.51 0.94
C PRO A 194 13.42 15.21 0.93
N ARG A 195 12.78 14.13 0.53
CA ARG A 195 13.41 12.82 0.34
C ARG A 195 13.30 12.42 -1.12
N GLU A 196 14.28 11.64 -1.58
CA GLU A 196 14.23 11.08 -2.92
C GLU A 196 12.99 10.19 -3.05
N VAL A 197 12.32 10.31 -4.19
CA VAL A 197 11.17 9.47 -4.57
C VAL A 197 11.61 8.51 -5.66
N GLY A 198 11.19 7.26 -5.59
CA GLY A 198 11.44 6.29 -6.64
C GLY A 198 10.82 6.72 -7.98
N GLU A 199 11.64 6.82 -9.01
CA GLU A 199 11.17 7.10 -10.37
C GLU A 199 10.55 5.84 -10.98
N LYS A 200 9.25 5.81 -11.18
CA LYS A 200 8.53 4.69 -11.80
C LYS A 200 8.90 4.58 -13.26
N LEU A 201 9.48 3.46 -13.66
CA LEU A 201 9.88 3.20 -15.03
C LEU A 201 8.75 2.49 -15.79
N ARG A 202 8.40 3.04 -16.95
CA ARG A 202 7.44 2.45 -17.88
C ARG A 202 8.23 1.77 -18.98
N ASP A 203 8.48 0.48 -18.85
CA ASP A 203 9.26 -0.32 -19.78
C ASP A 203 8.41 -1.25 -20.65
N TRP A 204 7.10 -1.06 -20.63
CA TRP A 204 6.16 -1.76 -21.50
C TRP A 204 5.72 -0.88 -22.65
N ASP A 205 5.92 -1.38 -23.86
CA ASP A 205 5.36 -0.82 -25.09
C ASP A 205 4.15 -1.69 -25.47
N GLU A 206 2.97 -1.24 -25.02
CA GLU A 206 1.73 -1.99 -25.25
C GLU A 206 1.34 -1.89 -26.73
N PRO A 207 1.17 -3.00 -27.45
CA PRO A 207 0.74 -2.97 -28.83
C PRO A 207 -0.68 -2.40 -28.96
N PRO A 208 -1.02 -1.72 -30.07
CA PRO A 208 -2.35 -1.15 -30.27
C PRO A 208 -3.43 -2.23 -30.51
N GLU A 209 -3.01 -3.45 -30.89
CA GLU A 209 -3.91 -4.56 -31.12
C GLU A 209 -4.13 -5.32 -29.81
N ILE A 210 -5.40 -5.66 -29.56
CA ILE A 210 -5.76 -6.54 -28.44
C ILE A 210 -5.17 -7.93 -28.70
N PRO A 211 -4.45 -8.55 -27.74
CA PRO A 211 -4.05 -9.94 -27.87
C PRO A 211 -5.30 -10.80 -28.09
N LEU A 212 -5.34 -11.55 -29.19
CA LEU A 212 -6.43 -12.48 -29.42
C LEU A 212 -6.37 -13.56 -28.33
N ALA A 213 -7.44 -13.64 -27.54
CA ALA A 213 -7.66 -14.80 -26.70
C ALA A 213 -7.99 -16.00 -27.60
N GLU A 214 -7.13 -16.99 -27.67
CA GLU A 214 -7.48 -18.30 -28.21
C GLU A 214 -8.34 -19.09 -27.20
#